data_00746b237a0b786dfa5dd49b027fdb95
#
_entry.id   00746b237a0b786dfa5dd49b027fdb95
#
_cell.length_a   1.000
_cell.length_b   1.000
_cell.length_c   1.000
_cell.angle_alpha   90.00
_cell.angle_beta   90.00
_cell.angle_gamma   90.00
#
_symmetry.space_group_name_H-M   'P 1'
#
loop_
_entity.id
_entity.type
_entity.pdbx_description
1 polymer ?
#
loop_
_entity_poly.entity_id
_entity_poly.type
_entity_poly.pdbx_seq_one_letter_code
_entity_poly.pdbx_strand_id
1 'polypeptide(L)'
;MKRRIGSLLLVCLLCACLCTQALAVSPQSCAEELAAIDVFRGTDTGFELDRAPKRSEAAVMLVRLYGAEEEALSLYEAGLIAHPFEDVSGWAAPYLAWLYSEGLVRGVSETRYGADAPCRARDYALFLLRALGYQDGADFAWAETEDFAEACGFYSRALFGGTFTRGDLALMTWLALQCPSADGSGTLLAGLTARGAIEQDAARTLEASFRKSSVHVKDGTVTLDAAAWRSACAELEITVQFEAGTETLSGEALRALVAADGTVRTDELDALVSGWAGQYGTYNTPYRFDSYVKGVTPIDFIPCDYRIDEAGVKKQLLQAICAMEPCTITAGLTCYRWGAPFDISLTHVEVDLDNQQLTFIKNGTVIVNTNIVTGMVGSHRTPIGLYEAHNKQTNCTLTGADYEVFVKYWVRVIGDSIGLHDASWRSVFGGDQYIFNGSHGCINIPEAAMVKIFNNIEDGTPVLIFGQNKWYQPGSADSPATKNPLRGTTAGK
;
A
#
# COMPACT_ATOMS: atom_id res chain seq x y z
N MET A 1 70.10 17.88 20.30
CA MET A 1 69.26 18.23 19.13
C MET A 1 68.80 16.98 18.36
N LYS A 2 68.02 16.11 18.97
CA LYS A 2 67.43 14.91 18.28
C LYS A 2 66.10 14.51 18.92
N ARG A 3 65.14 15.44 19.09
CA ARG A 3 63.82 15.11 19.65
C ARG A 3 62.65 15.96 19.11
N ARG A 4 62.74 16.57 17.91
CA ARG A 4 61.66 17.40 17.35
C ARG A 4 61.29 17.09 15.90
N ILE A 5 61.75 15.97 15.33
CA ILE A 5 61.39 15.61 13.96
C ILE A 5 60.32 14.48 13.89
N GLY A 6 60.04 13.82 15.02
CA GLY A 6 59.04 12.75 15.08
C GLY A 6 57.55 13.18 15.14
N SER A 7 57.26 14.42 15.56
CA SER A 7 55.89 14.87 15.77
C SER A 7 55.24 15.52 14.53
N LEU A 8 56.05 15.97 13.54
CA LEU A 8 55.51 16.58 12.33
C LEU A 8 55.07 15.59 11.24
N LEU A 9 55.63 14.38 11.27
CA LEU A 9 55.24 13.31 10.34
C LEU A 9 53.94 12.57 10.75
N LEU A 10 53.57 12.58 12.01
CA LEU A 10 52.35 11.96 12.50
C LEU A 10 51.10 12.86 12.30
N VAL A 11 51.28 14.18 12.23
CA VAL A 11 50.18 15.14 11.95
C VAL A 11 49.88 15.21 10.46
N CYS A 12 50.86 14.96 9.57
CA CYS A 12 50.60 14.90 8.13
C CYS A 12 49.96 13.60 7.67
N LEU A 13 50.03 12.49 8.43
CA LEU A 13 49.35 11.24 8.12
C LEU A 13 47.91 11.22 8.59
N LEU A 14 47.53 12.08 9.53
CA LEU A 14 46.13 12.23 10.01
C LEU A 14 45.28 13.22 9.18
N CYS A 15 45.94 14.04 8.35
CA CYS A 15 45.23 14.99 7.45
C CYS A 15 45.02 14.45 6.02
N ALA A 16 45.49 13.22 5.68
CA ALA A 16 45.35 12.66 4.35
C ALA A 16 44.19 11.66 4.18
N CYS A 17 43.32 11.50 5.21
CA CYS A 17 42.14 10.67 5.13
C CYS A 17 40.83 11.48 5.35
N LEU A 18 40.79 12.68 4.81
CA LEU A 18 39.52 13.29 4.43
C LEU A 18 39.20 12.84 3.00
N CYS A 19 39.15 11.52 2.76
CA CYS A 19 38.34 11.00 1.69
C CYS A 19 36.92 11.47 1.98
N THR A 20 36.40 12.35 1.14
CA THR A 20 34.98 12.65 1.08
C THR A 20 34.27 11.33 0.82
N GLN A 21 33.84 10.65 1.89
CA GLN A 21 33.03 9.46 1.74
C GLN A 21 31.76 9.89 1.00
N ALA A 22 31.50 9.23 -0.12
CA ALA A 22 30.26 9.43 -0.84
C ALA A 22 29.10 9.05 0.10
N LEU A 23 28.07 9.90 0.14
CA LEU A 23 26.91 9.68 0.99
C LEU A 23 26.00 8.66 0.32
N ALA A 24 25.73 7.59 1.02
CA ALA A 24 24.69 6.64 0.67
C ALA A 24 23.31 7.33 0.69
N VAL A 25 22.42 6.90 -0.20
CA VAL A 25 21.07 7.47 -0.33
C VAL A 25 20.04 6.40 -0.03
N SER A 26 19.25 6.62 1.00
CA SER A 26 18.14 5.75 1.40
C SER A 26 16.84 6.55 1.55
N PRO A 27 15.66 5.89 1.48
CA PRO A 27 14.39 6.55 1.81
C PRO A 27 14.41 7.25 3.18
N GLN A 28 15.10 6.65 4.16
CA GLN A 28 15.24 7.22 5.51
C GLN A 28 16.07 8.51 5.49
N SER A 29 17.25 8.51 4.88
CA SER A 29 18.10 9.71 4.82
C SER A 29 17.41 10.84 4.04
N CYS A 30 16.72 10.53 2.94
CA CYS A 30 15.94 11.50 2.19
C CYS A 30 14.79 12.11 3.02
N ALA A 31 14.08 11.27 3.80
CA ALA A 31 13.02 11.74 4.68
C ALA A 31 13.55 12.67 5.78
N GLU A 32 14.70 12.36 6.36
CA GLU A 32 15.37 13.19 7.37
C GLU A 32 15.82 14.54 6.80
N GLU A 33 16.42 14.55 5.62
CA GLU A 33 16.82 15.81 4.95
C GLU A 33 15.61 16.66 4.56
N LEU A 34 14.52 16.05 4.06
CA LEU A 34 13.28 16.77 3.75
C LEU A 34 12.53 17.23 5.00
N ALA A 35 12.68 16.52 6.13
CA ALA A 35 12.14 16.96 7.40
C ALA A 35 12.89 18.17 7.96
N ALA A 36 14.21 18.24 7.75
CA ALA A 36 15.03 19.39 8.17
C ALA A 36 14.64 20.71 7.46
N ILE A 37 13.96 20.63 6.32
CA ILE A 37 13.41 21.78 5.58
C ILE A 37 11.88 21.87 5.67
N ASP A 38 11.26 21.14 6.59
CA ASP A 38 9.83 21.10 6.90
C ASP A 38 8.90 20.67 5.73
N VAL A 39 9.44 20.00 4.72
CA VAL A 39 8.71 19.48 3.59
C VAL A 39 8.07 18.13 3.91
N PHE A 40 8.81 17.22 4.57
CA PHE A 40 8.33 15.90 4.95
C PHE A 40 8.17 15.80 6.46
N ARG A 41 6.95 15.52 6.93
CA ARG A 41 6.69 15.37 8.37
C ARG A 41 6.28 13.93 8.69
N GLY A 42 6.79 13.43 9.82
CA GLY A 42 6.36 12.17 10.39
C GLY A 42 4.97 12.25 11.02
N THR A 43 4.55 11.10 11.55
CA THR A 43 3.40 10.95 12.44
C THR A 43 3.89 10.78 13.88
N ASP A 44 2.98 10.55 14.83
CA ASP A 44 3.34 10.23 16.22
C ASP A 44 4.18 8.95 16.35
N THR A 45 4.17 8.09 15.32
CA THR A 45 4.92 6.83 15.22
C THR A 45 6.18 6.91 14.34
N GLY A 46 6.54 8.10 13.84
CA GLY A 46 7.70 8.33 12.99
C GLY A 46 7.33 8.56 11.53
N PHE A 47 8.25 8.29 10.59
CA PHE A 47 8.03 8.57 9.16
C PHE A 47 7.11 7.56 8.46
N GLU A 48 6.93 6.37 8.99
CA GLU A 48 6.11 5.29 8.41
C GLU A 48 6.47 5.01 6.94
N LEU A 49 7.76 4.86 6.64
CA LEU A 49 8.28 4.85 5.28
C LEU A 49 7.76 3.70 4.41
N ASP A 50 7.39 2.57 5.02
CA ASP A 50 6.93 1.37 4.31
C ASP A 50 5.43 1.42 3.95
N ARG A 51 4.68 2.38 4.51
CA ARG A 51 3.24 2.52 4.26
C ARG A 51 2.98 3.26 2.94
N ALA A 52 1.97 2.81 2.19
CA ALA A 52 1.48 3.55 1.04
C ALA A 52 0.92 4.93 1.47
N PRO A 53 1.35 6.04 0.87
CA PRO A 53 0.79 7.36 1.15
C PRO A 53 -0.61 7.50 0.53
N LYS A 54 -1.51 8.20 1.22
CA LYS A 54 -2.76 8.65 0.62
C LYS A 54 -2.50 9.78 -0.39
N ARG A 55 -3.37 9.94 -1.39
CA ARG A 55 -3.27 11.06 -2.35
C ARG A 55 -3.36 12.42 -1.65
N SER A 56 -4.15 12.53 -0.58
CA SER A 56 -4.21 13.74 0.26
C SER A 56 -2.89 14.02 0.99
N GLU A 57 -2.18 13.01 1.48
CA GLU A 57 -0.87 13.17 2.12
C GLU A 57 0.20 13.66 1.13
N ALA A 58 0.20 13.09 -0.09
CA ALA A 58 1.08 13.53 -1.16
C ALA A 58 0.81 14.99 -1.58
N ALA A 59 -0.46 15.39 -1.61
CA ALA A 59 -0.86 16.77 -1.88
C ALA A 59 -0.36 17.75 -0.81
N VAL A 60 -0.48 17.40 0.46
CA VAL A 60 0.03 18.24 1.57
C VAL A 60 1.54 18.40 1.49
N MET A 61 2.27 17.33 1.20
CA MET A 61 3.72 17.44 1.00
C MET A 61 4.08 18.38 -0.14
N LEU A 62 3.31 18.37 -1.23
CA LEU A 62 3.51 19.31 -2.33
C LEU A 62 3.31 20.78 -1.90
N VAL A 63 2.26 21.09 -1.13
CA VAL A 63 2.03 22.45 -0.60
C VAL A 63 3.20 22.90 0.28
N ARG A 64 3.70 22.01 1.14
CA ARG A 64 4.89 22.30 1.98
C ARG A 64 6.14 22.51 1.13
N LEU A 65 6.33 21.71 0.09
CA LEU A 65 7.43 21.91 -0.87
C LEU A 65 7.40 23.32 -1.47
N TYR A 66 6.21 23.87 -1.73
CA TYR A 66 6.05 25.24 -2.19
C TYR A 66 6.19 26.30 -1.09
N GLY A 67 6.31 25.92 0.18
CA GLY A 67 6.32 26.84 1.32
C GLY A 67 4.99 27.56 1.55
N ALA A 68 3.90 26.98 1.04
CA ALA A 68 2.59 27.63 0.97
C ALA A 68 1.60 27.15 2.05
N GLU A 69 2.05 26.44 3.09
CA GLU A 69 1.15 25.87 4.11
C GLU A 69 0.35 26.95 4.84
N GLU A 70 1.00 28.00 5.33
CA GLU A 70 0.33 29.10 6.04
C GLU A 70 -0.62 29.88 5.11
N GLU A 71 -0.20 30.13 3.88
CA GLU A 71 -1.02 30.78 2.86
C GLU A 71 -2.27 29.96 2.54
N ALA A 72 -2.13 28.66 2.29
CA ALA A 72 -3.23 27.77 2.00
C ALA A 72 -4.28 27.75 3.14
N LEU A 73 -3.83 27.64 4.39
CA LEU A 73 -4.70 27.70 5.57
C LEU A 73 -5.42 29.03 5.69
N SER A 74 -4.71 30.15 5.57
CA SER A 74 -5.24 31.51 5.70
C SER A 74 -6.26 31.85 4.59
N LEU A 75 -5.94 31.56 3.33
CA LEU A 75 -6.82 31.83 2.20
C LEU A 75 -8.08 30.97 2.24
N TYR A 76 -7.96 29.71 2.67
CA TYR A 76 -9.10 28.81 2.79
C TYR A 76 -10.05 29.24 3.92
N GLU A 77 -9.49 29.61 5.10
CA GLU A 77 -10.26 30.14 6.23
C GLU A 77 -10.99 31.44 5.87
N ALA A 78 -10.34 32.29 5.07
CA ALA A 78 -10.95 33.51 4.57
C ALA A 78 -11.99 33.28 3.44
N GLY A 79 -12.19 32.05 2.96
CA GLY A 79 -13.08 31.71 1.86
C GLY A 79 -12.63 32.24 0.48
N LEU A 80 -11.35 32.54 0.33
CA LEU A 80 -10.79 33.09 -0.93
C LEU A 80 -10.37 32.01 -1.92
N ILE A 81 -10.16 30.78 -1.46
CA ILE A 81 -9.89 29.60 -2.29
C ILE A 81 -10.83 28.47 -1.94
N ALA A 82 -11.16 27.62 -2.91
CA ALA A 82 -12.01 26.45 -2.74
C ALA A 82 -11.65 25.36 -3.77
N HIS A 83 -12.13 24.16 -3.55
CA HIS A 83 -12.03 23.04 -4.50
C HIS A 83 -13.42 22.44 -4.76
N PRO A 84 -13.65 21.77 -5.91
CA PRO A 84 -14.94 21.16 -6.26
C PRO A 84 -15.15 19.75 -5.68
N PHE A 85 -14.18 19.19 -4.94
CA PHE A 85 -14.15 17.78 -4.57
C PHE A 85 -15.01 17.48 -3.36
N GLU A 86 -16.01 16.59 -3.51
CA GLU A 86 -16.95 16.18 -2.46
C GLU A 86 -16.32 15.14 -1.49
N ASP A 87 -15.28 14.43 -1.91
CA ASP A 87 -14.58 13.40 -1.12
C ASP A 87 -13.36 13.93 -0.35
N VAL A 88 -13.23 15.26 -0.27
CA VAL A 88 -12.18 15.93 0.50
C VAL A 88 -12.82 16.73 1.63
N SER A 89 -12.44 16.43 2.85
CA SER A 89 -12.94 17.11 4.04
C SER A 89 -11.86 17.24 5.12
N GLY A 90 -12.16 18.03 6.16
CA GLY A 90 -11.30 18.16 7.32
C GLY A 90 -9.93 18.78 6.99
N TRP A 91 -8.88 18.17 7.51
CA TRP A 91 -7.53 18.70 7.49
C TRP A 91 -6.92 18.89 6.10
N ALA A 92 -7.34 18.10 5.10
CA ALA A 92 -6.77 18.15 3.75
C ALA A 92 -7.38 19.24 2.85
N ALA A 93 -8.56 19.75 3.19
CA ALA A 93 -9.30 20.68 2.33
C ALA A 93 -8.56 21.98 2.00
N PRO A 94 -7.89 22.68 2.95
CA PRO A 94 -7.15 23.90 2.65
C PRO A 94 -6.01 23.68 1.64
N TYR A 95 -5.28 22.60 1.79
CA TYR A 95 -4.15 22.24 0.94
C TYR A 95 -4.61 21.94 -0.49
N LEU A 96 -5.69 21.18 -0.63
CA LEU A 96 -6.24 20.86 -1.95
C LEU A 96 -6.90 22.06 -2.62
N ALA A 97 -7.50 22.98 -1.86
CA ALA A 97 -8.02 24.22 -2.39
C ALA A 97 -6.91 25.09 -2.98
N TRP A 98 -5.78 25.21 -2.28
CA TRP A 98 -4.62 25.95 -2.77
C TRP A 98 -4.02 25.30 -4.04
N LEU A 99 -3.75 23.99 -4.00
CA LEU A 99 -3.20 23.27 -5.16
C LEU A 99 -4.14 23.32 -6.38
N TYR A 100 -5.44 23.31 -6.16
CA TYR A 100 -6.44 23.43 -7.22
C TYR A 100 -6.46 24.83 -7.83
N SER A 101 -6.39 25.89 -6.99
CA SER A 101 -6.32 27.29 -7.47
C SER A 101 -5.03 27.57 -8.26
N GLU A 102 -3.92 26.93 -7.89
CA GLU A 102 -2.65 27.01 -8.60
C GLU A 102 -2.57 26.10 -9.85
N GLY A 103 -3.61 25.30 -10.13
CA GLY A 103 -3.62 24.37 -11.26
C GLY A 103 -2.69 23.18 -11.14
N LEU A 104 -2.13 22.93 -9.93
CA LEU A 104 -1.14 21.89 -9.66
C LEU A 104 -1.77 20.50 -9.51
N VAL A 105 -3.06 20.43 -9.15
CA VAL A 105 -3.79 19.18 -9.03
C VAL A 105 -5.10 19.20 -9.79
N ARG A 106 -5.51 18.02 -10.24
CA ARG A 106 -6.83 17.74 -10.79
C ARG A 106 -7.44 16.55 -10.09
N GLY A 107 -8.78 16.45 -10.06
CA GLY A 107 -9.49 15.29 -9.53
C GLY A 107 -9.35 14.05 -10.41
N VAL A 108 -9.80 12.91 -9.87
CA VAL A 108 -10.06 11.70 -10.66
C VAL A 108 -11.37 11.83 -11.47
N SER A 109 -12.22 12.79 -11.10
CA SER A 109 -13.37 13.30 -11.85
C SER A 109 -13.57 14.80 -11.51
N GLU A 110 -14.59 15.41 -12.09
CA GLU A 110 -14.92 16.83 -11.82
C GLU A 110 -15.19 17.11 -10.34
N THR A 111 -15.78 16.17 -9.60
CA THR A 111 -16.18 16.32 -8.20
C THR A 111 -15.46 15.40 -7.22
N ARG A 112 -14.50 14.60 -7.68
CA ARG A 112 -13.76 13.66 -6.81
C ARG A 112 -12.26 13.77 -6.99
N TYR A 113 -11.55 13.87 -5.88
CA TYR A 113 -10.09 13.86 -5.82
C TYR A 113 -9.50 12.46 -5.62
N GLY A 114 -10.21 11.58 -4.93
CA GLY A 114 -9.69 10.29 -4.47
C GLY A 114 -8.80 10.45 -3.23
N ALA A 115 -9.19 11.30 -2.27
CA ALA A 115 -8.35 11.74 -1.15
C ALA A 115 -7.75 10.60 -0.33
N ASP A 116 -8.55 9.57 -0.04
CA ASP A 116 -8.15 8.40 0.75
C ASP A 116 -7.53 7.26 -0.09
N ALA A 117 -7.56 7.37 -1.41
CA ALA A 117 -6.94 6.36 -2.28
C ALA A 117 -5.40 6.39 -2.13
N PRO A 118 -4.72 5.23 -2.27
CA PRO A 118 -3.26 5.21 -2.34
C PRO A 118 -2.74 6.09 -3.48
N CYS A 119 -1.71 6.89 -3.20
CA CYS A 119 -0.98 7.62 -4.23
C CYS A 119 -0.07 6.65 -4.99
N ARG A 120 -0.08 6.70 -6.31
CA ARG A 120 0.81 5.88 -7.16
C ARG A 120 2.04 6.69 -7.56
N ALA A 121 3.13 6.01 -7.88
CA ALA A 121 4.37 6.63 -8.34
C ALA A 121 4.14 7.61 -9.50
N ARG A 122 3.37 7.21 -10.53
CA ARG A 122 2.99 8.07 -11.65
C ARG A 122 2.26 9.35 -11.22
N ASP A 123 1.29 9.22 -10.30
CA ASP A 123 0.50 10.36 -9.84
C ASP A 123 1.38 11.39 -9.11
N TYR A 124 2.35 10.89 -8.33
CA TYR A 124 3.28 11.75 -7.63
C TYR A 124 4.35 12.35 -8.56
N ALA A 125 4.86 11.58 -9.51
CA ALA A 125 5.76 12.08 -10.55
C ALA A 125 5.12 13.23 -11.35
N LEU A 126 3.82 13.14 -11.68
CA LEU A 126 3.07 14.23 -12.32
C LEU A 126 3.05 15.51 -11.47
N PHE A 127 2.89 15.38 -10.13
CA PHE A 127 2.95 16.54 -9.25
C PHE A 127 4.33 17.19 -9.27
N LEU A 128 5.39 16.40 -9.26
CA LEU A 128 6.76 16.93 -9.31
C LEU A 128 7.12 17.53 -10.67
N LEU A 129 6.63 16.97 -11.78
CA LEU A 129 6.79 17.56 -13.11
C LEU A 129 6.14 18.93 -13.18
N ARG A 130 4.94 19.10 -12.63
CA ARG A 130 4.29 20.42 -12.54
C ARG A 130 5.06 21.36 -11.61
N ALA A 131 5.65 20.88 -10.53
CA ALA A 131 6.51 21.68 -9.68
C ALA A 131 7.79 22.15 -10.38
N LEU A 132 8.31 21.34 -11.31
CA LEU A 132 9.42 21.70 -12.21
C LEU A 132 9.01 22.70 -13.31
N GLY A 133 7.71 22.97 -13.47
CA GLY A 133 7.18 23.91 -14.45
C GLY A 133 6.69 23.27 -15.76
N TYR A 134 6.71 21.95 -15.87
CA TYR A 134 6.17 21.24 -17.03
C TYR A 134 4.64 21.11 -16.98
N GLN A 135 3.99 21.04 -18.14
CA GLN A 135 2.54 20.96 -18.25
C GLN A 135 2.11 19.72 -19.05
N ASP A 136 1.29 18.86 -18.41
CA ASP A 136 0.64 17.76 -19.10
C ASP A 136 -0.33 18.27 -20.18
N GLY A 137 -0.25 17.69 -21.36
CA GLY A 137 -0.97 18.10 -22.55
C GLY A 137 -0.27 19.17 -23.41
N ALA A 138 0.82 19.78 -22.91
CA ALA A 138 1.67 20.71 -23.65
C ALA A 138 3.08 20.14 -23.86
N ASP A 139 3.76 19.76 -22.79
CA ASP A 139 5.15 19.26 -22.83
C ASP A 139 5.21 17.74 -23.00
N PHE A 140 4.22 17.02 -22.47
CA PHE A 140 4.10 15.55 -22.55
C PHE A 140 2.63 15.11 -22.44
N ALA A 141 2.31 13.92 -22.97
CA ALA A 141 1.00 13.31 -22.74
C ALA A 141 0.93 12.65 -21.36
N TRP A 142 -0.25 12.67 -20.73
CA TRP A 142 -0.44 12.03 -19.41
C TRP A 142 0.02 10.56 -19.35
N ALA A 143 -0.16 9.83 -20.45
CA ALA A 143 0.29 8.44 -20.53
C ALA A 143 1.82 8.30 -20.50
N GLU A 144 2.55 9.35 -20.86
CA GLU A 144 4.02 9.40 -20.96
C GLU A 144 4.67 10.00 -19.69
N THR A 145 3.88 10.25 -18.63
CA THR A 145 4.37 10.87 -17.39
C THR A 145 5.63 10.20 -16.85
N GLU A 146 5.67 8.87 -16.81
CA GLU A 146 6.82 8.13 -16.27
C GLU A 146 8.04 8.25 -17.18
N ASP A 147 7.88 8.11 -18.50
CA ASP A 147 8.97 8.26 -19.46
C ASP A 147 9.57 9.67 -19.42
N PHE A 148 8.71 10.67 -19.29
CA PHE A 148 9.14 12.06 -19.18
C PHE A 148 9.86 12.34 -17.85
N ALA A 149 9.37 11.77 -16.74
CA ALA A 149 10.02 11.87 -15.43
C ALA A 149 11.38 11.15 -15.40
N GLU A 150 11.53 10.02 -16.11
CA GLU A 150 12.81 9.35 -16.32
C GLU A 150 13.79 10.24 -17.09
N ALA A 151 13.34 10.89 -18.16
CA ALA A 151 14.15 11.83 -18.93
C ALA A 151 14.55 13.08 -18.10
N CYS A 152 13.70 13.53 -17.16
CA CYS A 152 14.03 14.62 -16.24
C CYS A 152 15.05 14.20 -15.17
N GLY A 153 15.24 12.90 -14.89
CA GLY A 153 16.29 12.39 -14.01
C GLY A 153 15.89 12.20 -12.54
N PHE A 154 14.60 12.16 -12.22
CA PHE A 154 14.15 11.89 -10.85
C PHE A 154 13.29 10.63 -10.71
N TYR A 155 13.04 9.93 -11.78
CA TYR A 155 12.24 8.71 -11.79
C TYR A 155 13.02 7.54 -12.40
N SER A 156 12.77 6.35 -11.91
CA SER A 156 13.20 5.09 -12.50
C SER A 156 12.17 4.01 -12.16
N ARG A 157 11.67 3.31 -13.17
CA ARG A 157 10.71 2.19 -12.96
C ARG A 157 11.29 1.10 -12.07
N ALA A 158 12.61 0.91 -12.10
CA ALA A 158 13.26 -0.05 -11.22
C ALA A 158 13.26 0.40 -9.75
N LEU A 159 13.45 1.71 -9.51
CA LEU A 159 13.56 2.28 -8.16
C LEU A 159 12.18 2.51 -7.50
N PHE A 160 11.13 2.74 -8.29
CA PHE A 160 9.78 3.06 -7.81
C PHE A 160 8.70 2.05 -8.23
N GLY A 161 9.11 0.86 -8.68
CA GLY A 161 8.19 -0.22 -9.03
C GLY A 161 7.45 -0.82 -7.82
N GLY A 162 6.42 -1.63 -8.09
CA GLY A 162 5.60 -2.24 -7.03
C GLY A 162 4.74 -1.22 -6.26
N THR A 163 4.49 -1.51 -4.99
CA THR A 163 3.72 -0.60 -4.12
C THR A 163 4.52 0.66 -3.83
N PHE A 164 3.98 1.83 -4.19
CA PHE A 164 4.58 3.13 -3.89
C PHE A 164 4.39 3.47 -2.41
N THR A 165 5.47 3.82 -1.73
CA THR A 165 5.48 4.03 -0.28
C THR A 165 5.79 5.49 0.09
N ARG A 166 5.65 5.84 1.38
CA ARG A 166 6.06 7.16 1.89
C ARG A 166 7.58 7.37 1.76
N GLY A 167 8.35 6.30 1.87
CA GLY A 167 9.79 6.34 1.61
C GLY A 167 10.13 6.65 0.15
N ASP A 168 9.38 6.05 -0.78
CA ASP A 168 9.52 6.35 -2.21
C ASP A 168 9.14 7.80 -2.53
N LEU A 169 8.10 8.32 -1.87
CA LEU A 169 7.67 9.71 -2.00
C LEU A 169 8.77 10.67 -1.54
N ALA A 170 9.45 10.39 -0.42
CA ALA A 170 10.58 11.19 0.05
C ALA A 170 11.79 11.09 -0.91
N LEU A 171 12.16 9.89 -1.33
CA LEU A 171 13.27 9.67 -2.26
C LEU A 171 13.01 10.36 -3.62
N MET A 172 11.82 10.24 -4.18
CA MET A 172 11.47 10.87 -5.46
C MET A 172 11.51 12.39 -5.36
N THR A 173 11.02 12.98 -4.25
CA THR A 173 11.12 14.42 -4.01
C THR A 173 12.56 14.88 -3.91
N TRP A 174 13.39 14.13 -3.16
CA TRP A 174 14.81 14.43 -2.98
C TRP A 174 15.57 14.43 -4.32
N LEU A 175 15.26 13.47 -5.20
CA LEU A 175 15.81 13.42 -6.56
C LEU A 175 15.30 14.60 -7.41
N ALA A 176 14.01 14.92 -7.36
CA ALA A 176 13.42 15.99 -8.14
C ALA A 176 13.97 17.38 -7.77
N LEU A 177 14.34 17.62 -6.51
CA LEU A 177 14.97 18.87 -6.07
C LEU A 177 16.27 19.20 -6.82
N GLN A 178 16.95 18.20 -7.36
CA GLN A 178 18.19 18.33 -8.12
C GLN A 178 17.97 18.57 -9.61
N CYS A 179 16.75 18.32 -10.11
CA CYS A 179 16.45 18.42 -11.53
C CYS A 179 16.28 19.86 -11.98
N PRO A 180 16.68 20.18 -13.24
CA PRO A 180 16.48 21.52 -13.82
C PRO A 180 14.99 21.81 -14.01
N SER A 181 14.59 23.06 -13.76
CA SER A 181 13.26 23.57 -14.05
C SER A 181 13.04 23.67 -15.58
N ALA A 182 11.81 23.59 -16.03
CA ALA A 182 11.43 23.62 -17.44
C ALA A 182 11.91 24.87 -18.17
N ASP A 183 11.98 26.01 -17.50
CA ASP A 183 12.45 27.28 -18.03
C ASP A 183 13.98 27.43 -18.06
N GLY A 184 14.72 26.44 -17.55
CA GLY A 184 16.18 26.47 -17.47
C GLY A 184 16.76 27.47 -16.47
N SER A 185 15.95 28.05 -15.58
CA SER A 185 16.39 29.06 -14.59
C SER A 185 17.26 28.49 -13.47
N GLY A 186 17.34 27.18 -13.33
CA GLY A 186 18.09 26.47 -12.30
C GLY A 186 17.45 25.15 -11.94
N THR A 187 17.82 24.58 -10.78
CA THR A 187 17.17 23.37 -10.24
C THR A 187 15.86 23.74 -9.53
N LEU A 188 14.99 22.72 -9.31
CA LEU A 188 13.79 22.91 -8.48
C LEU A 188 14.13 23.50 -7.13
N LEU A 189 15.19 23.00 -6.46
CA LEU A 189 15.67 23.56 -5.18
C LEU A 189 16.00 25.05 -5.30
N ALA A 190 16.75 25.44 -6.32
CA ALA A 190 17.10 26.84 -6.56
C ALA A 190 15.85 27.72 -6.76
N GLY A 191 14.88 27.27 -7.54
CA GLY A 191 13.62 27.96 -7.75
C GLY A 191 12.79 28.13 -6.47
N LEU A 192 12.70 27.07 -5.64
CA LEU A 192 12.02 27.12 -4.35
C LEU A 192 12.70 28.05 -3.36
N THR A 193 14.03 28.06 -3.32
CA THR A 193 14.84 28.98 -2.47
C THR A 193 14.66 30.44 -2.91
N ALA A 194 14.67 30.70 -4.21
CA ALA A 194 14.48 32.05 -4.75
C ALA A 194 13.10 32.64 -4.41
N ARG A 195 12.08 31.79 -4.24
CA ARG A 195 10.72 32.20 -3.80
C ARG A 195 10.58 32.27 -2.28
N GLY A 196 11.62 31.92 -1.51
CA GLY A 196 11.55 31.87 -0.05
C GLY A 196 10.80 30.67 0.52
N ALA A 197 10.47 29.67 -0.30
CA ALA A 197 9.85 28.43 0.15
C ALA A 197 10.82 27.56 0.98
N ILE A 198 12.10 27.63 0.68
CA ILE A 198 13.17 26.97 1.42
C ILE A 198 14.21 28.01 1.83
N GLU A 199 14.59 27.99 3.09
CA GLU A 199 15.62 28.86 3.64
C GLU A 199 16.98 28.65 2.96
N GLN A 200 17.73 29.73 2.69
CA GLN A 200 18.95 29.67 1.91
C GLN A 200 20.05 28.80 2.53
N ASP A 201 20.19 28.79 3.84
CA ASP A 201 21.20 27.97 4.53
C ASP A 201 20.83 26.49 4.52
N ALA A 202 19.54 26.17 4.62
CA ALA A 202 19.01 24.82 4.45
C ALA A 202 19.21 24.31 3.01
N ALA A 203 18.95 25.16 2.02
CA ALA A 203 19.21 24.84 0.61
C ALA A 203 20.70 24.53 0.35
N ARG A 204 21.63 25.33 0.92
CA ARG A 204 23.07 25.06 0.81
C ARG A 204 23.48 23.72 1.44
N THR A 205 22.83 23.36 2.55
CA THR A 205 23.06 22.06 3.22
C THR A 205 22.63 20.91 2.32
N LEU A 206 21.43 20.99 1.73
CA LEU A 206 20.94 20.01 0.75
C LEU A 206 21.83 19.92 -0.48
N GLU A 207 22.25 21.06 -1.06
CA GLU A 207 23.19 21.03 -2.20
C GLU A 207 24.52 20.38 -1.85
N ALA A 208 25.02 20.54 -0.62
CA ALA A 208 26.22 19.87 -0.16
C ALA A 208 26.03 18.35 -0.03
N SER A 209 24.82 17.91 0.39
CA SER A 209 24.43 16.51 0.40
C SER A 209 24.33 15.95 -1.03
N PHE A 210 23.67 16.63 -1.94
CA PHE A 210 23.54 16.22 -3.35
C PHE A 210 24.92 16.02 -4.02
N ARG A 211 25.87 16.95 -3.79
CA ARG A 211 27.23 16.83 -4.33
C ARG A 211 28.02 15.66 -3.77
N LYS A 212 27.67 15.16 -2.61
CA LYS A 212 28.28 13.99 -1.98
C LYS A 212 27.52 12.71 -2.25
N SER A 213 26.33 12.80 -2.87
CA SER A 213 25.53 11.62 -3.18
C SER A 213 26.31 10.63 -4.03
N SER A 214 26.24 9.37 -3.63
CA SER A 214 26.74 8.24 -4.42
C SER A 214 25.76 7.75 -5.48
N VAL A 215 24.52 8.29 -5.52
CA VAL A 215 23.42 7.82 -6.37
C VAL A 215 23.00 8.90 -7.34
N HIS A 216 22.91 8.53 -8.61
CA HIS A 216 22.40 9.39 -9.68
C HIS A 216 21.37 8.64 -10.52
N VAL A 217 20.34 9.33 -10.97
CA VAL A 217 19.31 8.80 -11.88
C VAL A 217 19.37 9.62 -13.19
N LYS A 218 19.45 8.94 -14.32
CA LYS A 218 19.43 9.56 -15.64
C LYS A 218 18.77 8.62 -16.63
N ASP A 219 17.80 9.12 -17.38
CA ASP A 219 17.04 8.36 -18.37
C ASP A 219 16.56 6.99 -17.82
N GLY A 220 16.03 7.00 -16.57
CA GLY A 220 15.59 5.81 -15.87
C GLY A 220 16.69 4.90 -15.31
N THR A 221 17.95 5.14 -15.69
CA THR A 221 19.11 4.36 -15.23
C THR A 221 19.64 4.88 -13.91
N VAL A 222 19.85 3.96 -12.96
CA VAL A 222 20.47 4.26 -11.67
C VAL A 222 21.96 3.97 -11.74
N THR A 223 22.78 4.94 -11.34
CA THR A 223 24.25 4.80 -11.26
C THR A 223 24.73 5.15 -9.87
N LEU A 224 25.78 4.46 -9.43
CA LEU A 224 26.44 4.65 -8.13
C LEU A 224 27.85 5.17 -8.33
N ASP A 225 28.43 5.80 -7.31
CA ASP A 225 29.87 5.97 -7.25
C ASP A 225 30.56 4.59 -7.20
N ALA A 226 31.25 4.24 -8.28
CA ALA A 226 31.82 2.91 -8.44
C ALA A 226 32.93 2.59 -7.41
N ALA A 227 33.60 3.60 -6.86
CA ALA A 227 34.63 3.40 -5.84
C ALA A 227 33.99 3.18 -4.47
N ALA A 228 32.99 3.97 -4.12
CA ALA A 228 32.19 3.80 -2.91
C ALA A 228 31.52 2.41 -2.89
N TRP A 229 30.89 2.01 -3.99
CA TRP A 229 30.26 0.70 -4.12
C TRP A 229 31.26 -0.45 -3.91
N ARG A 230 32.42 -0.43 -4.59
CA ARG A 230 33.44 -1.47 -4.40
C ARG A 230 33.95 -1.54 -2.96
N SER A 231 34.04 -0.41 -2.27
CA SER A 231 34.44 -0.38 -0.87
C SER A 231 33.35 -0.97 0.01
N ALA A 232 32.08 -0.57 -0.19
CA ALA A 232 30.93 -1.05 0.58
C ALA A 232 30.75 -2.57 0.47
N CYS A 233 30.91 -3.16 -0.72
CA CYS A 233 30.77 -4.61 -0.95
C CYS A 233 31.72 -5.48 -0.12
N ALA A 234 32.76 -4.92 0.52
CA ALA A 234 33.65 -5.70 1.38
C ALA A 234 32.97 -6.17 2.68
N GLU A 235 32.02 -5.39 3.18
CA GLU A 235 31.34 -5.62 4.45
C GLU A 235 29.81 -5.64 4.31
N LEU A 236 29.30 -5.28 3.13
CA LEU A 236 27.86 -5.21 2.87
C LEU A 236 27.25 -6.61 2.80
N GLU A 237 26.17 -6.81 3.55
CA GLU A 237 25.33 -7.99 3.50
C GLU A 237 23.87 -7.58 3.36
N ILE A 238 23.19 -8.06 2.32
CA ILE A 238 21.76 -7.88 2.11
C ILE A 238 21.08 -9.24 2.22
N THR A 239 20.20 -9.39 3.19
CA THR A 239 19.43 -10.61 3.43
C THR A 239 18.02 -10.45 2.90
N VAL A 240 17.55 -11.41 2.09
CA VAL A 240 16.16 -11.47 1.65
C VAL A 240 15.50 -12.66 2.33
N GLN A 241 14.50 -12.37 3.16
CA GLN A 241 13.76 -13.36 3.92
C GLN A 241 12.46 -13.71 3.20
N PHE A 242 12.33 -14.97 2.83
CA PHE A 242 11.11 -15.58 2.31
C PHE A 242 10.43 -16.40 3.40
N GLU A 243 9.17 -16.74 3.23
CA GLU A 243 8.47 -17.59 4.19
C GLU A 243 9.11 -18.98 4.33
N ALA A 244 9.60 -19.54 3.23
CA ALA A 244 10.19 -20.88 3.19
C ALA A 244 11.72 -20.92 3.24
N GLY A 245 12.40 -19.76 3.37
CA GLY A 245 13.86 -19.71 3.39
C GLY A 245 14.42 -18.31 3.42
N THR A 246 15.74 -18.23 3.26
CA THR A 246 16.47 -16.97 3.32
C THR A 246 17.58 -17.00 2.27
N GLU A 247 17.76 -15.91 1.54
CA GLU A 247 18.86 -15.68 0.64
C GLU A 247 19.74 -14.53 1.14
N THR A 248 21.04 -14.64 0.99
CA THR A 248 21.99 -13.62 1.43
C THR A 248 22.91 -13.23 0.28
N LEU A 249 22.95 -11.95 -0.03
CA LEU A 249 23.86 -11.36 -1.00
C LEU A 249 25.02 -10.68 -0.28
N SER A 250 26.23 -11.06 -0.62
CA SER A 250 27.48 -10.45 -0.10
C SER A 250 28.61 -10.55 -1.10
N GLY A 251 29.67 -9.79 -0.86
CA GLY A 251 30.93 -9.90 -1.60
C GLY A 251 30.79 -9.85 -3.12
N GLU A 252 31.12 -10.96 -3.79
CA GLU A 252 31.14 -11.06 -5.26
C GLU A 252 29.72 -11.01 -5.85
N ALA A 253 28.74 -11.61 -5.19
CA ALA A 253 27.35 -11.58 -5.64
C ALA A 253 26.80 -10.15 -5.71
N LEU A 254 27.09 -9.31 -4.72
CA LEU A 254 26.73 -7.89 -4.75
C LEU A 254 27.52 -7.13 -5.83
N ARG A 255 28.81 -7.39 -5.96
CA ARG A 255 29.65 -6.72 -6.98
C ARG A 255 29.15 -6.97 -8.39
N ALA A 256 28.61 -8.14 -8.67
CA ALA A 256 28.07 -8.49 -9.98
C ALA A 256 26.84 -7.64 -10.38
N LEU A 257 26.12 -7.08 -9.42
CA LEU A 257 24.90 -6.30 -9.65
C LEU A 257 25.16 -4.86 -10.12
N VAL A 258 26.44 -4.40 -10.06
CA VAL A 258 26.82 -3.06 -10.51
C VAL A 258 28.01 -3.15 -11.44
N ALA A 259 27.92 -2.50 -12.59
CA ALA A 259 28.97 -2.47 -13.60
C ALA A 259 30.20 -1.66 -13.13
N ALA A 260 31.31 -1.77 -13.85
CA ALA A 260 32.55 -1.09 -13.48
C ALA A 260 32.46 0.44 -13.49
N ASP A 261 31.54 1.01 -14.28
CA ASP A 261 31.24 2.43 -14.37
C ASP A 261 30.22 2.92 -13.31
N GLY A 262 29.73 2.03 -12.46
CA GLY A 262 28.74 2.32 -11.43
C GLY A 262 27.28 2.09 -11.85
N THR A 263 26.99 1.70 -13.08
CA THR A 263 25.63 1.42 -13.54
C THR A 263 25.07 0.19 -12.86
N VAL A 264 23.89 0.31 -12.24
CA VAL A 264 23.17 -0.83 -11.66
C VAL A 264 22.61 -1.70 -12.78
N ARG A 265 22.88 -2.99 -12.75
CA ARG A 265 22.41 -3.98 -13.72
C ARG A 265 21.01 -4.46 -13.34
N THR A 266 20.00 -3.75 -13.81
CA THR A 266 18.61 -4.06 -13.46
C THR A 266 18.12 -5.38 -14.06
N ASP A 267 18.67 -5.82 -15.19
CA ASP A 267 18.44 -7.12 -15.81
C ASP A 267 18.96 -8.28 -14.96
N GLU A 268 20.14 -8.13 -14.35
CA GLU A 268 20.66 -9.11 -13.39
C GLU A 268 19.82 -9.19 -12.11
N LEU A 269 19.31 -8.05 -11.63
CA LEU A 269 18.37 -8.02 -10.52
C LEU A 269 17.05 -8.72 -10.88
N ASP A 270 16.54 -8.51 -12.10
CA ASP A 270 15.33 -9.19 -12.58
C ASP A 270 15.54 -10.71 -12.63
N ALA A 271 16.64 -11.16 -13.21
CA ALA A 271 16.97 -12.58 -13.30
C ALA A 271 17.10 -13.23 -11.91
N LEU A 272 17.75 -12.55 -10.98
CA LEU A 272 17.93 -13.00 -9.60
C LEU A 272 16.60 -13.15 -8.87
N VAL A 273 15.76 -12.11 -8.90
CA VAL A 273 14.46 -12.10 -8.20
C VAL A 273 13.50 -13.10 -8.83
N SER A 274 13.47 -13.22 -10.17
CA SER A 274 12.64 -14.23 -10.85
C SER A 274 13.07 -15.66 -10.53
N GLY A 275 14.38 -15.90 -10.34
CA GLY A 275 14.89 -17.17 -9.84
C GLY A 275 14.32 -17.51 -8.45
N TRP A 276 14.33 -16.56 -7.54
CA TRP A 276 13.76 -16.72 -6.21
C TRP A 276 12.23 -16.88 -6.24
N ALA A 277 11.56 -16.15 -7.11
CA ALA A 277 10.10 -16.29 -7.26
C ALA A 277 9.69 -17.70 -7.69
N GLY A 278 10.48 -18.33 -8.56
CA GLY A 278 10.31 -19.74 -8.95
C GLY A 278 10.59 -20.73 -7.81
N GLN A 279 11.51 -20.40 -6.91
CA GLN A 279 11.92 -21.26 -5.79
C GLN A 279 10.99 -21.17 -4.58
N TYR A 280 10.54 -19.96 -4.23
CA TYR A 280 9.83 -19.66 -2.97
C TYR A 280 8.34 -19.40 -3.13
N GLY A 281 7.79 -19.41 -4.34
CA GLY A 281 6.36 -19.37 -4.57
C GLY A 281 5.66 -20.65 -4.10
N THR A 282 4.41 -20.54 -3.64
CA THR A 282 3.58 -21.70 -3.27
C THR A 282 2.32 -21.75 -4.13
N TYR A 283 1.86 -22.97 -4.45
CA TYR A 283 0.76 -23.19 -5.36
C TYR A 283 -0.31 -24.06 -4.73
N ASN A 284 -1.57 -23.80 -5.06
CA ASN A 284 -2.73 -24.58 -4.63
C ASN A 284 -2.81 -24.76 -3.10
N THR A 285 -2.51 -23.67 -2.36
CA THR A 285 -2.60 -23.64 -0.90
C THR A 285 -3.87 -22.93 -0.44
N PRO A 286 -4.37 -23.17 0.80
CA PRO A 286 -5.50 -22.43 1.36
C PRO A 286 -5.29 -20.92 1.32
N TYR A 287 -6.36 -20.16 1.00
CA TYR A 287 -6.33 -18.71 1.14
C TYR A 287 -6.11 -18.33 2.60
N ARG A 288 -5.15 -17.44 2.86
CA ARG A 288 -4.81 -16.93 4.20
C ARG A 288 -5.63 -15.68 4.47
N PHE A 289 -6.79 -15.86 5.07
CA PHE A 289 -7.69 -14.77 5.39
C PHE A 289 -7.35 -14.17 6.76
N ASP A 290 -7.13 -12.87 6.83
CA ASP A 290 -6.92 -12.16 8.10
C ASP A 290 -8.28 -11.80 8.71
N SER A 291 -8.84 -12.74 9.48
CA SER A 291 -10.12 -12.56 10.15
C SER A 291 -9.99 -11.62 11.34
N TYR A 292 -10.90 -10.69 11.46
CA TYR A 292 -10.98 -9.76 12.59
C TYR A 292 -11.00 -10.45 13.96
N VAL A 293 -11.66 -11.61 14.04
CA VAL A 293 -11.82 -12.36 15.31
C VAL A 293 -10.70 -13.37 15.53
N LYS A 294 -10.25 -14.05 14.48
CA LYS A 294 -9.32 -15.19 14.56
C LYS A 294 -7.89 -14.87 14.14
N GLY A 295 -7.65 -13.70 13.52
CA GLY A 295 -6.40 -13.43 12.83
C GLY A 295 -6.24 -14.32 11.59
N VAL A 296 -5.01 -14.56 11.15
CA VAL A 296 -4.75 -15.32 9.92
C VAL A 296 -5.34 -16.73 10.00
N THR A 297 -6.36 -16.96 9.19
CA THR A 297 -7.16 -18.18 9.17
C THR A 297 -7.09 -18.81 7.77
N PRO A 298 -6.67 -20.08 7.63
CA PRO A 298 -6.65 -20.77 6.35
C PRO A 298 -8.09 -21.08 5.89
N ILE A 299 -8.39 -20.75 4.63
CA ILE A 299 -9.69 -21.02 3.99
C ILE A 299 -9.50 -22.10 2.91
N ASP A 300 -9.65 -23.35 3.31
CA ASP A 300 -9.35 -24.53 2.46
C ASP A 300 -10.18 -24.60 1.16
N PHE A 301 -11.40 -24.07 1.17
CA PHE A 301 -12.26 -24.06 -0.02
C PHE A 301 -11.95 -22.93 -1.01
N ILE A 302 -10.95 -22.11 -0.72
CA ILE A 302 -10.39 -21.07 -1.61
C ILE A 302 -8.92 -21.41 -1.87
N PRO A 303 -8.61 -22.31 -2.82
CA PRO A 303 -7.23 -22.58 -3.18
C PRO A 303 -6.64 -21.39 -3.93
N CYS A 304 -5.44 -21.02 -3.54
CA CYS A 304 -4.69 -19.88 -4.09
C CYS A 304 -3.24 -20.27 -4.39
N ASP A 305 -2.63 -19.49 -5.28
CA ASP A 305 -1.19 -19.46 -5.49
C ASP A 305 -0.62 -18.22 -4.80
N TYR A 306 0.43 -18.37 -4.01
CA TYR A 306 1.15 -17.24 -3.45
C TYR A 306 2.44 -17.06 -4.21
N ARG A 307 2.57 -15.92 -4.88
CA ARG A 307 3.74 -15.56 -5.67
C ARG A 307 4.48 -14.44 -4.99
N ILE A 308 5.81 -14.48 -5.11
CA ILE A 308 6.66 -13.39 -4.64
C ILE A 308 6.26 -12.10 -5.36
N ASP A 309 6.18 -11.00 -4.63
CA ASP A 309 6.10 -9.65 -5.22
C ASP A 309 7.48 -9.28 -5.79
N GLU A 310 7.75 -9.75 -7.02
CA GLU A 310 9.03 -9.54 -7.70
C GLU A 310 9.38 -8.05 -7.81
N ALA A 311 8.41 -7.22 -8.15
CA ALA A 311 8.61 -5.79 -8.29
C ALA A 311 8.98 -5.12 -6.95
N GLY A 312 8.31 -5.51 -5.86
CA GLY A 312 8.60 -5.01 -4.51
C GLY A 312 9.97 -5.47 -4.01
N VAL A 313 10.32 -6.74 -4.21
CA VAL A 313 11.64 -7.27 -3.81
C VAL A 313 12.76 -6.61 -4.61
N LYS A 314 12.62 -6.49 -5.94
CA LYS A 314 13.58 -5.79 -6.79
C LYS A 314 13.80 -4.35 -6.35
N LYS A 315 12.72 -3.61 -6.10
CA LYS A 315 12.79 -2.23 -5.61
C LYS A 315 13.56 -2.13 -4.29
N GLN A 316 13.21 -2.97 -3.31
CA GLN A 316 13.88 -2.96 -2.01
C GLN A 316 15.37 -3.33 -2.12
N LEU A 317 15.73 -4.29 -2.98
CA LEU A 317 17.13 -4.61 -3.29
C LEU A 317 17.85 -3.42 -3.89
N LEU A 318 17.26 -2.75 -4.86
CA LEU A 318 17.86 -1.57 -5.49
C LEU A 318 18.03 -0.43 -4.48
N GLN A 319 17.06 -0.19 -3.62
CA GLN A 319 17.16 0.80 -2.55
C GLN A 319 18.24 0.44 -1.53
N ALA A 320 18.38 -0.84 -1.16
CA ALA A 320 19.45 -1.33 -0.29
C ALA A 320 20.85 -1.18 -0.94
N ILE A 321 20.97 -1.43 -2.23
CA ILE A 321 22.19 -1.18 -3.02
C ILE A 321 22.53 0.32 -3.01
N CYS A 322 21.55 1.20 -3.19
CA CYS A 322 21.75 2.66 -3.10
C CYS A 322 22.14 3.12 -1.69
N ALA A 323 21.57 2.51 -0.67
CA ALA A 323 21.87 2.79 0.73
C ALA A 323 23.25 2.30 1.16
N MET A 324 23.82 1.30 0.49
CA MET A 324 25.12 0.68 0.83
C MET A 324 25.23 0.27 2.31
N GLU A 325 24.12 -0.09 2.93
CA GLU A 325 24.03 -0.49 4.34
C GLU A 325 23.48 -1.92 4.48
N PRO A 326 23.99 -2.73 5.42
CA PRO A 326 23.43 -4.04 5.69
C PRO A 326 21.94 -3.94 6.07
N CYS A 327 21.13 -4.79 5.46
CA CYS A 327 19.69 -4.81 5.76
C CYS A 327 19.07 -6.18 5.54
N THR A 328 17.87 -6.34 6.09
CA THR A 328 17.00 -7.50 5.84
C THR A 328 15.73 -7.03 5.12
N ILE A 329 15.47 -7.62 3.97
CA ILE A 329 14.28 -7.42 3.17
C ILE A 329 13.33 -8.59 3.42
N THR A 330 12.08 -8.32 3.75
CA THR A 330 11.06 -9.36 3.82
C THR A 330 10.31 -9.39 2.50
N ALA A 331 10.39 -10.52 1.79
CA ALA A 331 9.74 -10.68 0.50
C ALA A 331 8.20 -10.71 0.67
N GLY A 332 7.52 -9.79 0.02
CA GLY A 332 6.05 -9.77 -0.04
C GLY A 332 5.51 -10.93 -0.87
N LEU A 333 4.32 -11.39 -0.50
CA LEU A 333 3.57 -12.40 -1.25
C LEU A 333 2.27 -11.79 -1.78
N THR A 334 1.98 -12.05 -3.04
CA THR A 334 0.68 -11.74 -3.64
C THR A 334 -0.10 -13.02 -3.87
N CYS A 335 -1.33 -13.06 -3.35
CA CYS A 335 -2.24 -14.17 -3.59
C CYS A 335 -2.84 -14.07 -4.99
N TYR A 336 -2.84 -15.18 -5.71
CA TYR A 336 -3.49 -15.33 -7.03
C TYR A 336 -4.52 -16.43 -7.00
N ARG A 337 -5.64 -16.18 -7.68
CA ARG A 337 -6.67 -17.17 -7.92
C ARG A 337 -7.07 -17.12 -9.39
N TRP A 338 -7.08 -18.31 -10.05
CA TRP A 338 -7.37 -18.42 -11.49
C TRP A 338 -6.51 -17.50 -12.39
N GLY A 339 -5.26 -17.27 -11.98
CA GLY A 339 -4.30 -16.47 -12.75
C GLY A 339 -4.39 -14.94 -12.54
N ALA A 340 -5.31 -14.47 -11.71
CA ALA A 340 -5.46 -13.05 -11.36
C ALA A 340 -5.14 -12.83 -9.89
N PRO A 341 -4.61 -11.64 -9.51
CA PRO A 341 -4.49 -11.24 -8.11
C PRO A 341 -5.82 -11.38 -7.40
N PHE A 342 -5.79 -11.95 -6.20
CA PHE A 342 -6.98 -12.21 -5.41
C PHE A 342 -6.78 -11.75 -3.97
N ASP A 343 -7.74 -10.98 -3.51
CA ASP A 343 -7.90 -10.63 -2.10
C ASP A 343 -9.38 -10.40 -1.82
N ILE A 344 -9.79 -10.64 -0.57
CA ILE A 344 -11.11 -10.23 -0.14
C ILE A 344 -11.07 -8.74 0.15
N SER A 345 -11.92 -7.98 -0.53
CA SER A 345 -12.02 -6.53 -0.43
C SER A 345 -11.97 -6.02 1.01
N LEU A 346 -11.39 -4.84 1.23
CA LEU A 346 -11.44 -4.10 2.51
C LEU A 346 -12.89 -3.81 2.99
N THR A 347 -13.89 -4.02 2.12
CA THR A 347 -15.32 -3.99 2.46
C THR A 347 -15.89 -5.38 2.30
N HIS A 348 -16.20 -6.05 3.40
CA HIS A 348 -16.74 -7.42 3.40
C HIS A 348 -17.47 -7.75 4.71
N VAL A 349 -18.20 -8.85 4.69
CA VAL A 349 -18.83 -9.45 5.87
C VAL A 349 -18.14 -10.78 6.17
N GLU A 350 -17.69 -10.95 7.40
CA GLU A 350 -17.22 -12.22 7.96
C GLU A 350 -18.35 -12.88 8.75
N VAL A 351 -18.59 -14.17 8.49
CA VAL A 351 -19.50 -15.01 9.28
C VAL A 351 -18.70 -16.20 9.81
N ASP A 352 -18.30 -16.12 11.05
CA ASP A 352 -17.57 -17.17 11.76
C ASP A 352 -18.54 -18.15 12.41
N LEU A 353 -18.65 -19.32 11.83
CA LEU A 353 -19.56 -20.37 12.31
C LEU A 353 -19.07 -21.02 13.63
N ASP A 354 -17.75 -21.02 13.89
CA ASP A 354 -17.20 -21.62 15.12
C ASP A 354 -17.51 -20.78 16.35
N ASN A 355 -17.42 -19.44 16.20
CA ASN A 355 -17.66 -18.50 17.29
C ASN A 355 -19.09 -17.93 17.27
N GLN A 356 -19.89 -18.24 16.24
CA GLN A 356 -21.22 -17.66 16.03
C GLN A 356 -21.17 -16.13 16.10
N GLN A 357 -20.25 -15.57 15.33
CA GLN A 357 -20.02 -14.13 15.24
C GLN A 357 -20.09 -13.64 13.78
N LEU A 358 -20.57 -12.43 13.62
CA LEU A 358 -20.53 -11.68 12.36
C LEU A 358 -19.77 -10.38 12.58
N THR A 359 -18.80 -10.12 11.69
CA THR A 359 -18.13 -8.83 11.58
C THR A 359 -18.40 -8.22 10.21
N PHE A 360 -18.87 -6.99 10.17
CA PHE A 360 -18.99 -6.21 8.93
C PHE A 360 -17.94 -5.12 8.93
N ILE A 361 -17.07 -5.15 7.93
CA ILE A 361 -15.98 -4.21 7.72
C ILE A 361 -16.30 -3.40 6.46
N LYS A 362 -16.14 -2.07 6.52
CA LYS A 362 -16.31 -1.16 5.38
C LYS A 362 -15.08 -0.28 5.28
N ASN A 363 -14.39 -0.32 4.14
CA ASN A 363 -13.14 0.42 3.90
C ASN A 363 -12.10 0.19 5.01
N GLY A 364 -11.93 -1.05 5.46
CA GLY A 364 -11.01 -1.41 6.53
C GLY A 364 -11.46 -1.04 7.95
N THR A 365 -12.66 -0.44 8.11
CA THR A 365 -13.19 -0.05 9.42
C THR A 365 -14.33 -0.97 9.84
N VAL A 366 -14.27 -1.49 11.06
CA VAL A 366 -15.34 -2.32 11.63
C VAL A 366 -16.59 -1.47 11.90
N ILE A 367 -17.67 -1.77 11.19
CA ILE A 367 -18.98 -1.13 11.37
C ILE A 367 -19.81 -1.87 12.40
N VAL A 368 -19.74 -3.21 12.38
CA VAL A 368 -20.46 -4.09 13.29
C VAL A 368 -19.59 -5.29 13.63
N ASN A 369 -19.53 -5.63 14.91
CA ASN A 369 -19.14 -6.96 15.40
C ASN A 369 -20.21 -7.43 16.38
N THR A 370 -20.82 -8.59 16.13
CA THR A 370 -21.97 -9.06 16.90
C THR A 370 -22.09 -10.56 16.93
N ASN A 371 -22.66 -11.08 18.01
CA ASN A 371 -23.08 -12.48 18.10
C ASN A 371 -24.29 -12.72 17.19
N ILE A 372 -24.35 -13.89 16.56
CA ILE A 372 -25.39 -14.32 15.62
C ILE A 372 -25.93 -15.71 15.97
N VAL A 373 -26.96 -16.14 15.28
CA VAL A 373 -27.38 -17.56 15.27
C VAL A 373 -27.53 -17.99 13.83
N THR A 374 -26.74 -19.01 13.45
CA THR A 374 -26.77 -19.59 12.10
C THR A 374 -27.68 -20.82 12.03
N GLY A 375 -27.70 -21.47 10.88
CA GLY A 375 -28.51 -22.65 10.62
C GLY A 375 -28.27 -23.81 11.61
N MET A 376 -29.35 -24.50 11.94
CA MET A 376 -29.34 -25.59 12.89
C MET A 376 -28.49 -26.78 12.41
N VAL A 377 -27.72 -27.35 13.32
CA VAL A 377 -26.89 -28.53 13.06
C VAL A 377 -27.73 -29.69 12.53
N GLY A 378 -27.22 -30.36 11.51
CA GLY A 378 -27.87 -31.54 10.90
C GLY A 378 -28.69 -31.19 9.67
N SER A 379 -29.86 -30.61 9.83
CA SER A 379 -30.83 -30.43 8.75
C SER A 379 -30.79 -29.10 8.01
N HIS A 380 -30.30 -28.02 8.64
CA HIS A 380 -30.45 -26.65 8.14
C HIS A 380 -29.16 -25.82 8.25
N ARG A 381 -28.00 -26.43 8.02
CA ARG A 381 -26.73 -25.73 8.16
C ARG A 381 -26.62 -24.54 7.23
N THR A 382 -26.00 -23.45 7.71
CA THR A 382 -25.52 -22.37 6.86
C THR A 382 -24.30 -22.86 6.08
N PRO A 383 -24.33 -22.88 4.73
CA PRO A 383 -23.19 -23.35 3.92
C PRO A 383 -21.99 -22.41 4.03
N ILE A 384 -20.80 -22.99 4.16
CA ILE A 384 -19.55 -22.24 4.06
C ILE A 384 -19.27 -21.87 2.61
N GLY A 385 -18.65 -20.72 2.39
CA GLY A 385 -18.32 -20.23 1.06
C GLY A 385 -17.98 -18.76 1.04
N LEU A 386 -17.55 -18.28 -0.11
CA LEU A 386 -17.44 -16.88 -0.45
C LEU A 386 -18.61 -16.52 -1.36
N TYR A 387 -19.47 -15.65 -0.88
CA TYR A 387 -20.70 -15.20 -1.52
C TYR A 387 -20.69 -13.69 -1.68
N GLU A 388 -21.79 -13.13 -2.20
CA GLU A 388 -22.02 -11.70 -2.30
C GLU A 388 -23.39 -11.34 -1.74
N ALA A 389 -23.47 -10.16 -1.14
CA ALA A 389 -24.74 -9.60 -0.72
C ALA A 389 -25.54 -9.10 -1.92
N HIS A 390 -26.85 -9.40 -1.94
CA HIS A 390 -27.75 -8.97 -3.01
C HIS A 390 -29.14 -8.63 -2.47
N ASN A 391 -29.91 -7.88 -3.26
CA ASN A 391 -31.35 -7.70 -3.12
C ASN A 391 -31.77 -7.36 -1.68
N LYS A 392 -31.42 -6.18 -1.24
CA LYS A 392 -31.82 -5.63 0.06
C LYS A 392 -33.31 -5.33 0.08
N GLN A 393 -34.01 -5.79 1.12
CA GLN A 393 -35.44 -5.55 1.29
C GLN A 393 -35.78 -5.17 2.72
N THR A 394 -36.80 -4.37 2.89
CA THR A 394 -37.35 -4.04 4.20
C THR A 394 -38.79 -4.56 4.34
N ASN A 395 -39.18 -4.89 5.58
CA ASN A 395 -40.54 -5.31 5.92
C ASN A 395 -41.03 -6.46 5.04
N CYS A 396 -40.29 -7.54 4.99
CA CYS A 396 -40.64 -8.72 4.21
C CYS A 396 -40.98 -9.92 5.11
N THR A 397 -41.76 -10.84 4.57
CA THR A 397 -42.08 -12.10 5.21
C THR A 397 -41.28 -13.23 4.56
N LEU A 398 -40.49 -13.93 5.36
CA LEU A 398 -39.76 -15.10 4.94
C LEU A 398 -40.63 -16.33 5.15
N THR A 399 -40.87 -17.10 4.10
CA THR A 399 -41.70 -18.30 4.12
C THR A 399 -40.88 -19.53 3.78
N GLY A 400 -41.12 -20.61 4.52
CA GLY A 400 -40.61 -21.96 4.27
C GLY A 400 -41.72 -23.00 4.38
N ALA A 401 -41.36 -24.29 4.32
CA ALA A 401 -42.32 -25.37 4.37
C ALA A 401 -43.09 -25.41 5.71
N ASP A 402 -42.47 -24.95 6.77
CA ASP A 402 -42.92 -25.07 8.17
C ASP A 402 -42.80 -23.75 8.98
N TYR A 403 -42.49 -22.63 8.31
CA TYR A 403 -42.43 -21.32 8.99
C TYR A 403 -42.88 -20.18 8.09
N GLU A 404 -43.38 -19.12 8.74
CA GLU A 404 -43.66 -17.83 8.17
C GLU A 404 -43.21 -16.76 9.21
N VAL A 405 -42.23 -15.95 8.84
CA VAL A 405 -41.59 -15.01 9.77
C VAL A 405 -41.42 -13.65 9.13
N PHE A 406 -41.95 -12.61 9.81
CA PHE A 406 -41.72 -11.22 9.42
C PHE A 406 -40.34 -10.72 9.89
N VAL A 407 -39.61 -10.07 8.98
CA VAL A 407 -38.32 -9.42 9.25
C VAL A 407 -38.37 -7.97 8.77
N LYS A 408 -37.72 -7.08 9.51
CA LYS A 408 -37.64 -5.65 9.14
C LYS A 408 -36.60 -5.40 8.08
N TYR A 409 -35.51 -6.18 8.09
CA TYR A 409 -34.36 -6.02 7.21
C TYR A 409 -33.91 -7.38 6.67
N TRP A 410 -33.76 -7.48 5.37
CA TRP A 410 -33.30 -8.66 4.67
C TRP A 410 -32.21 -8.32 3.67
N VAL A 411 -31.12 -9.08 3.65
CA VAL A 411 -30.07 -9.04 2.62
C VAL A 411 -29.80 -10.46 2.17
N ARG A 412 -30.07 -10.75 0.91
CA ARG A 412 -29.85 -12.09 0.32
C ARG A 412 -28.35 -12.36 0.19
N VAL A 413 -27.93 -13.61 0.45
CA VAL A 413 -26.52 -14.05 0.36
C VAL A 413 -26.38 -15.31 -0.46
N ILE A 414 -27.17 -16.35 -0.21
CA ILE A 414 -27.03 -17.66 -0.88
C ILE A 414 -28.35 -18.04 -1.57
N GLY A 415 -28.29 -18.19 -2.89
CA GLY A 415 -29.49 -18.49 -3.67
C GLY A 415 -30.65 -17.54 -3.35
N ASP A 416 -31.88 -18.05 -3.32
CA ASP A 416 -33.06 -17.23 -3.02
C ASP A 416 -33.54 -17.37 -1.57
N SER A 417 -32.89 -18.18 -0.74
CA SER A 417 -33.44 -18.62 0.55
C SER A 417 -32.58 -18.33 1.77
N ILE A 418 -31.29 -18.01 1.63
CA ILE A 418 -30.42 -17.74 2.77
C ILE A 418 -29.86 -16.31 2.71
N GLY A 419 -30.00 -15.59 3.82
CA GLY A 419 -29.52 -14.21 3.92
C GLY A 419 -29.26 -13.77 5.34
N LEU A 420 -28.90 -12.50 5.44
CA LEU A 420 -28.73 -11.76 6.70
C LEU A 420 -30.05 -11.10 7.04
N HIS A 421 -30.55 -11.27 8.27
CA HIS A 421 -31.77 -10.59 8.70
C HIS A 421 -31.85 -10.40 10.22
N ASP A 422 -32.65 -9.44 10.65
CA ASP A 422 -32.97 -9.28 12.06
C ASP A 422 -33.83 -10.46 12.57
N ALA A 423 -33.68 -10.77 13.85
CA ALA A 423 -34.44 -11.83 14.51
C ALA A 423 -34.97 -11.34 15.88
N SER A 424 -35.99 -10.49 15.81
CA SER A 424 -36.61 -9.85 16.99
C SER A 424 -37.23 -10.84 17.97
N TRP A 425 -37.54 -12.06 17.55
CA TRP A 425 -38.05 -13.15 18.40
C TRP A 425 -36.98 -13.83 19.25
N ARG A 426 -35.70 -13.51 19.04
CA ARG A 426 -34.60 -14.06 19.82
C ARG A 426 -34.10 -13.06 20.86
N SER A 427 -33.91 -13.55 22.09
CA SER A 427 -33.27 -12.79 23.17
C SER A 427 -31.82 -13.18 23.40
N VAL A 428 -31.36 -14.32 22.83
CA VAL A 428 -30.02 -14.85 23.00
C VAL A 428 -29.39 -15.13 21.61
N PHE A 429 -28.17 -14.64 21.42
CA PHE A 429 -27.38 -14.85 20.22
C PHE A 429 -25.97 -15.37 20.60
N GLY A 430 -25.35 -16.10 19.68
CA GLY A 430 -24.04 -16.68 19.88
C GLY A 430 -24.02 -18.00 20.64
N GLY A 431 -22.83 -18.48 20.94
CA GLY A 431 -22.62 -19.72 21.67
C GLY A 431 -23.21 -20.93 20.94
N ASP A 432 -23.80 -21.85 21.71
CA ASP A 432 -24.33 -23.13 21.22
C ASP A 432 -25.80 -23.03 20.74
N GLN A 433 -26.37 -21.82 20.56
CA GLN A 433 -27.76 -21.64 20.16
C GLN A 433 -28.09 -22.35 18.83
N TYR A 434 -27.16 -22.36 17.86
CA TYR A 434 -27.33 -23.02 16.57
C TYR A 434 -27.49 -24.55 16.68
N ILE A 435 -27.15 -25.18 17.78
CA ILE A 435 -27.22 -26.65 17.97
C ILE A 435 -28.68 -27.09 18.16
N PHE A 436 -29.44 -26.40 18.99
CA PHE A 436 -30.79 -26.81 19.39
C PHE A 436 -31.86 -25.75 19.10
N ASN A 437 -31.48 -24.54 18.73
CA ASN A 437 -32.37 -23.43 18.42
C ASN A 437 -31.81 -22.62 17.22
N GLY A 438 -31.24 -23.30 16.25
CA GLY A 438 -30.69 -22.71 15.01
C GLY A 438 -31.78 -22.18 14.08
N SER A 439 -31.35 -21.48 13.03
CA SER A 439 -32.24 -21.06 11.94
C SER A 439 -32.40 -22.19 10.89
N HIS A 440 -33.18 -21.92 9.84
CA HIS A 440 -33.27 -22.78 8.66
C HIS A 440 -32.15 -22.52 7.61
N GLY A 441 -31.01 -21.97 8.05
CA GLY A 441 -29.84 -21.66 7.21
C GLY A 441 -29.49 -20.19 7.17
N CYS A 442 -30.42 -19.30 7.44
CA CYS A 442 -30.18 -17.85 7.51
C CYS A 442 -29.30 -17.46 8.67
N ILE A 443 -28.67 -16.30 8.55
CA ILE A 443 -27.87 -15.67 9.59
C ILE A 443 -28.76 -14.69 10.37
N ASN A 444 -29.19 -15.13 11.57
CA ASN A 444 -30.03 -14.37 12.47
C ASN A 444 -29.19 -13.39 13.28
N ILE A 445 -29.50 -12.11 13.20
CA ILE A 445 -28.70 -10.99 13.72
C ILE A 445 -29.57 -10.18 14.70
N PRO A 446 -29.02 -9.67 15.81
CA PRO A 446 -29.72 -8.69 16.65
C PRO A 446 -30.15 -7.47 15.83
N GLU A 447 -31.39 -7.01 15.99
CA GLU A 447 -31.99 -5.92 15.20
C GLU A 447 -31.08 -4.68 15.13
N ALA A 448 -30.57 -4.24 16.29
CA ALA A 448 -29.70 -3.05 16.35
C ALA A 448 -28.40 -3.17 15.50
N ALA A 449 -27.85 -4.38 15.36
CA ALA A 449 -26.72 -4.67 14.50
C ALA A 449 -27.15 -4.75 13.03
N MET A 450 -28.28 -5.42 12.75
CA MET A 450 -28.80 -5.56 11.39
C MET A 450 -29.15 -4.22 10.74
N VAL A 451 -29.68 -3.26 11.48
CA VAL A 451 -29.90 -1.88 11.00
C VAL A 451 -28.62 -1.24 10.49
N LYS A 452 -27.50 -1.38 11.24
CA LYS A 452 -26.21 -0.83 10.85
C LYS A 452 -25.67 -1.53 9.59
N ILE A 453 -25.79 -2.87 9.53
CA ILE A 453 -25.38 -3.64 8.35
C ILE A 453 -26.20 -3.18 7.15
N PHE A 454 -27.52 -3.19 7.25
CA PHE A 454 -28.43 -2.84 6.16
C PHE A 454 -28.17 -1.46 5.59
N ASN A 455 -27.90 -0.46 6.44
CA ASN A 455 -27.65 0.91 5.99
C ASN A 455 -26.29 1.11 5.32
N ASN A 456 -25.33 0.18 5.50
CA ASN A 456 -23.96 0.34 5.01
C ASN A 456 -23.54 -0.71 3.98
N ILE A 457 -24.22 -1.87 3.91
CA ILE A 457 -23.91 -2.91 2.94
C ILE A 457 -24.46 -2.55 1.56
N GLU A 458 -23.74 -2.91 0.51
CA GLU A 458 -24.10 -2.67 -0.89
C GLU A 458 -24.20 -4.00 -1.64
N ASP A 459 -24.95 -4.04 -2.75
CA ASP A 459 -25.00 -5.21 -3.62
C ASP A 459 -23.60 -5.50 -4.17
N GLY A 460 -23.19 -6.77 -4.17
CA GLY A 460 -21.83 -7.18 -4.52
C GLY A 460 -20.83 -7.19 -3.35
N THR A 461 -21.23 -6.73 -2.14
CA THR A 461 -20.35 -6.83 -0.97
C THR A 461 -20.01 -8.30 -0.69
N PRO A 462 -18.72 -8.69 -0.65
CA PRO A 462 -18.33 -10.06 -0.33
C PRO A 462 -18.80 -10.49 1.06
N VAL A 463 -19.30 -11.73 1.16
CA VAL A 463 -19.71 -12.39 2.41
C VAL A 463 -18.95 -13.69 2.53
N LEU A 464 -17.94 -13.74 3.37
CA LEU A 464 -17.19 -14.95 3.67
C LEU A 464 -17.82 -15.69 4.84
N ILE A 465 -18.35 -16.89 4.59
CA ILE A 465 -18.87 -17.79 5.63
C ILE A 465 -17.87 -18.92 5.80
N PHE A 466 -17.26 -19.02 7.00
CA PHE A 466 -16.17 -19.95 7.25
C PHE A 466 -16.25 -20.58 8.65
N GLY A 467 -15.35 -21.51 8.92
CA GLY A 467 -15.35 -22.31 10.13
C GLY A 467 -16.16 -23.58 10.00
N GLN A 468 -16.15 -24.39 11.04
CA GLN A 468 -16.88 -25.65 11.12
C GLN A 468 -17.67 -25.63 12.42
N ASN A 469 -18.98 -25.75 12.33
CA ASN A 469 -19.78 -25.98 13.53
C ASN A 469 -19.27 -27.22 14.27
N LYS A 470 -19.25 -27.21 15.60
CA LYS A 470 -18.71 -28.29 16.48
C LYS A 470 -19.12 -29.72 16.11
N TRP A 471 -20.19 -29.91 15.36
CA TRP A 471 -20.75 -31.18 14.94
C TRP A 471 -20.57 -31.48 13.44
N TYR A 472 -19.62 -30.82 12.79
CA TYR A 472 -19.32 -31.14 11.39
C TYR A 472 -18.76 -32.53 11.25
N GLN A 473 -19.33 -33.32 10.33
CA GLN A 473 -18.83 -34.65 9.92
C GLN A 473 -18.17 -34.51 8.56
N PRO A 474 -16.82 -34.62 8.43
CA PRO A 474 -16.16 -34.64 7.13
C PRO A 474 -16.71 -35.77 6.23
N GLY A 475 -17.03 -35.43 4.98
CA GLY A 475 -17.56 -36.41 4.01
C GLY A 475 -19.09 -36.52 3.95
N SER A 476 -19.84 -35.73 4.73
CA SER A 476 -21.28 -35.56 4.54
C SER A 476 -21.59 -34.84 3.21
N ALA A 477 -22.83 -34.91 2.71
CA ALA A 477 -23.29 -34.22 1.51
C ALA A 477 -23.11 -32.69 1.55
N ASP A 478 -22.79 -32.14 2.73
CA ASP A 478 -22.53 -30.74 2.99
C ASP A 478 -21.03 -30.39 3.00
N SER A 479 -20.15 -31.33 2.60
CA SER A 479 -18.73 -31.06 2.44
C SER A 479 -18.46 -29.95 1.41
N PRO A 480 -17.57 -28.99 1.66
CA PRO A 480 -17.23 -27.89 0.74
C PRO A 480 -16.82 -28.39 -0.67
N ALA A 481 -16.26 -29.60 -0.76
CA ALA A 481 -15.85 -30.21 -2.01
C ALA A 481 -17.02 -30.56 -2.95
N THR A 482 -18.26 -30.67 -2.45
CA THR A 482 -19.43 -31.09 -3.21
C THR A 482 -20.32 -29.96 -3.72
N LYS A 483 -20.17 -28.74 -3.17
CA LYS A 483 -20.98 -27.56 -3.54
C LYS A 483 -20.11 -26.35 -3.78
N ASN A 484 -19.46 -26.28 -4.94
CA ASN A 484 -18.84 -25.04 -5.40
C ASN A 484 -19.86 -24.27 -6.25
N PRO A 485 -20.56 -23.25 -5.72
CA PRO A 485 -21.60 -22.51 -6.46
C PRO A 485 -21.05 -21.71 -7.65
N LEU A 486 -19.73 -21.51 -7.74
CA LEU A 486 -19.10 -20.77 -8.83
C LEU A 486 -18.78 -21.64 -10.07
N ARG A 487 -19.13 -22.93 -10.11
CA ARG A 487 -19.05 -23.75 -11.33
C ARG A 487 -20.17 -23.50 -12.34
N GLY A 488 -21.10 -22.60 -12.07
CA GLY A 488 -22.34 -22.39 -12.85
C GLY A 488 -22.34 -21.22 -13.84
N THR A 489 -21.28 -20.46 -13.99
CA THR A 489 -21.19 -19.40 -15.02
C THR A 489 -20.05 -19.63 -16.00
N THR A 490 -20.12 -20.74 -16.74
CA THR A 490 -19.44 -20.80 -18.03
C THR A 490 -20.26 -19.98 -19.02
N ALA A 491 -19.58 -18.99 -19.60
CA ALA A 491 -20.01 -18.27 -20.76
C ALA A 491 -20.84 -19.09 -21.74
N GLY A 492 -22.03 -18.62 -22.01
CA GLY A 492 -22.86 -19.02 -23.10
C GLY A 492 -23.24 -17.81 -23.91
N LYS A 493 -22.51 -17.62 -25.02
CA LYS A 493 -22.74 -16.78 -26.19
C LYS A 493 -22.62 -15.27 -26.04
#